data_463341b573f02561d754b7623323c57e
#
_entry.id   463341b573f02561d754b7623323c57e
#
_cell.length_a   1.000
_cell.length_b   1.000
_cell.length_c   1.000
_cell.angle_alpha   90.00
_cell.angle_beta   90.00
_cell.angle_gamma   90.00
#
_symmetry.space_group_name_H-M   'P 1'
#
loop_
_entity.id
_entity.type
_entity.pdbx_description
1 polymer ?
#
loop_
_entity_poly.entity_id
_entity_poly.type
_entity_poly.pdbx_seq_one_letter_code
_entity_poly.pdbx_strand_id
1 'polypeptide(L)'
;ITGNVAFLGGPLFFMSELRQRFIETLDIKPENVIFPEHPQLFVAMGAALDEEQAQLALSEIINNLKTNSSQALVPKNTLDVLFKDQAELDAWRARHNQASVTYKDIAQASGPVFLGIDAGSTTSKVVLTDPDGAILFQHYGNNQGQPLENVIAILKEVYHQLPQEAYIARSCVTGYGEKLIQAALHVDYGEVE
;
A
#
# COMPACT_ATOMS: atom_id res chain seq x y z
N ILE A 1 -20.48 -26.14 -2.75
CA ILE A 1 -19.70 -26.65 -1.61
C ILE A 1 -20.67 -27.43 -0.73
N THR A 2 -20.29 -28.62 -0.29
CA THR A 2 -21.12 -29.47 0.56
C THR A 2 -20.41 -29.72 1.90
N GLY A 3 -21.20 -29.77 2.99
CA GLY A 3 -20.70 -29.99 4.35
C GLY A 3 -20.38 -28.71 5.10
N ASN A 4 -19.71 -28.83 6.24
CA ASN A 4 -19.37 -27.70 7.10
C ASN A 4 -18.23 -26.87 6.52
N VAL A 5 -18.38 -25.54 6.60
CA VAL A 5 -17.41 -24.57 6.12
C VAL A 5 -16.96 -23.68 7.27
N ALA A 6 -15.69 -23.74 7.61
CA ALA A 6 -15.10 -22.90 8.64
C ALA A 6 -14.49 -21.63 8.04
N PHE A 7 -14.84 -20.47 8.58
CA PHE A 7 -14.30 -19.17 8.20
C PHE A 7 -13.20 -18.78 9.18
N LEU A 8 -11.94 -18.89 8.72
CA LEU A 8 -10.75 -18.68 9.53
C LEU A 8 -9.87 -17.57 8.93
N GLY A 9 -8.94 -17.07 9.74
CA GLY A 9 -7.95 -16.06 9.31
C GLY A 9 -8.40 -14.61 9.49
N GLY A 10 -7.45 -13.69 9.37
CA GLY A 10 -7.64 -12.27 9.62
C GLY A 10 -8.70 -11.62 8.74
N PRO A 11 -8.61 -11.71 7.39
CA PRO A 11 -9.58 -11.04 6.51
C PRO A 11 -11.03 -11.41 6.82
N LEU A 12 -11.34 -12.68 6.99
CA LEU A 12 -12.69 -13.15 7.25
C LEU A 12 -13.16 -12.86 8.69
N PHE A 13 -12.24 -12.60 9.61
CA PHE A 13 -12.55 -12.14 10.96
C PHE A 13 -12.89 -10.64 10.98
N PHE A 14 -12.05 -9.81 10.39
CA PHE A 14 -12.20 -8.34 10.43
C PHE A 14 -13.26 -7.81 9.46
N MET A 15 -13.48 -8.51 8.34
CA MET A 15 -14.40 -8.08 7.29
C MET A 15 -15.66 -8.95 7.30
N SER A 16 -16.62 -8.61 8.15
CA SER A 16 -17.89 -9.33 8.29
C SER A 16 -18.66 -9.40 6.96
N GLU A 17 -18.68 -8.31 6.21
CA GLU A 17 -19.36 -8.23 4.91
C GLU A 17 -18.75 -9.20 3.89
N LEU A 18 -17.42 -9.31 3.85
CA LEU A 18 -16.75 -10.28 2.99
C LEU A 18 -17.15 -11.70 3.35
N ARG A 19 -17.16 -12.04 4.65
CA ARG A 19 -17.60 -13.35 5.12
C ARG A 19 -19.05 -13.63 4.74
N GLN A 20 -19.92 -12.64 4.93
CA GLN A 20 -21.34 -12.75 4.58
C GLN A 20 -21.52 -13.00 3.08
N ARG A 21 -20.78 -12.30 2.23
CA ARG A 21 -20.80 -12.52 0.78
C ARG A 21 -20.34 -13.90 0.37
N PHE A 22 -19.34 -14.48 1.06
CA PHE A 22 -18.97 -15.87 0.83
C PHE A 22 -20.10 -16.82 1.14
N ILE A 23 -20.78 -16.64 2.29
CA ILE A 23 -21.92 -17.50 2.70
C ILE A 23 -23.04 -17.45 1.66
N GLU A 24 -23.42 -16.25 1.21
CA GLU A 24 -24.47 -16.03 0.23
C GLU A 24 -24.09 -16.57 -1.15
N THR A 25 -22.89 -16.26 -1.64
CA THR A 25 -22.45 -16.64 -2.99
C THR A 25 -22.27 -18.15 -3.13
N LEU A 26 -21.84 -18.83 -2.06
CA LEU A 26 -21.64 -20.27 -2.04
C LEU A 26 -22.88 -21.05 -1.57
N ASP A 27 -23.99 -20.34 -1.30
CA ASP A 27 -25.25 -20.90 -0.79
C ASP A 27 -25.04 -21.86 0.39
N ILE A 28 -24.26 -21.38 1.39
CA ILE A 28 -23.94 -22.18 2.56
C ILE A 28 -25.10 -22.09 3.56
N LYS A 29 -25.67 -23.23 3.91
CA LYS A 29 -26.76 -23.26 4.90
C LYS A 29 -26.24 -22.82 6.27
N PRO A 30 -27.06 -22.10 7.07
CA PRO A 30 -26.66 -21.59 8.38
C PRO A 30 -26.07 -22.67 9.33
N GLU A 31 -26.63 -23.87 9.30
CA GLU A 31 -26.17 -24.99 10.11
C GLU A 31 -24.78 -25.53 9.72
N ASN A 32 -24.31 -25.16 8.52
CA ASN A 32 -22.99 -25.57 7.99
C ASN A 32 -21.94 -24.48 8.14
N VAL A 33 -22.31 -23.30 8.65
CA VAL A 33 -21.37 -22.20 8.87
C VAL A 33 -20.68 -22.40 10.22
N ILE A 34 -19.36 -22.50 10.21
CA ILE A 34 -18.53 -22.53 11.41
C ILE A 34 -17.72 -21.24 11.49
N PHE A 35 -18.00 -20.45 12.52
CA PHE A 35 -17.23 -19.25 12.84
C PHE A 35 -16.84 -19.32 14.32
N PRO A 36 -15.67 -19.93 14.62
CA PRO A 36 -15.24 -20.15 15.99
C PRO A 36 -14.82 -18.87 16.69
N GLU A 37 -14.63 -18.93 17.99
CA GLU A 37 -13.98 -17.88 18.75
C GLU A 37 -12.51 -17.75 18.33
N HIS A 38 -12.04 -16.52 18.12
CA HIS A 38 -10.67 -16.21 17.70
C HIS A 38 -10.22 -16.86 16.37
N PRO A 39 -11.01 -16.84 15.30
CA PRO A 39 -10.68 -17.54 14.05
C PRO A 39 -9.39 -17.02 13.39
N GLN A 40 -8.99 -15.79 13.69
CA GLN A 40 -7.74 -15.19 13.20
C GLN A 40 -6.48 -15.82 13.80
N LEU A 41 -6.61 -16.54 14.92
CA LEU A 41 -5.48 -17.17 15.62
C LEU A 41 -5.31 -18.65 15.30
N PHE A 42 -6.20 -19.27 14.52
CA PHE A 42 -6.23 -20.73 14.31
C PHE A 42 -4.92 -21.27 13.71
N VAL A 43 -4.26 -20.53 12.84
CA VAL A 43 -2.95 -20.95 12.29
C VAL A 43 -1.90 -21.02 13.39
N ALA A 44 -1.83 -19.99 14.25
CA ALA A 44 -0.89 -19.98 15.37
C ALA A 44 -1.23 -21.03 16.42
N MET A 45 -2.52 -21.26 16.68
CA MET A 45 -2.99 -22.34 17.59
C MET A 45 -2.62 -23.71 17.03
N GLY A 46 -2.80 -23.95 15.72
CA GLY A 46 -2.39 -25.19 15.08
C GLY A 46 -0.88 -25.41 15.18
N ALA A 47 -0.08 -24.39 14.95
CA ALA A 47 1.37 -24.49 15.13
C ALA A 47 1.78 -24.77 16.59
N ALA A 48 1.05 -24.21 17.56
CA ALA A 48 1.32 -24.46 18.97
C ALA A 48 0.93 -25.87 19.43
N LEU A 49 0.00 -26.53 18.72
CA LEU A 49 -0.48 -27.89 19.01
C LEU A 49 0.30 -28.98 18.24
N ASP A 50 1.27 -28.59 17.44
CA ASP A 50 2.09 -29.53 16.69
C ASP A 50 3.02 -30.31 17.65
N GLU A 51 2.71 -31.57 17.86
CA GLU A 51 3.42 -32.46 18.80
C GLU A 51 4.77 -32.95 18.23
N GLU A 52 5.02 -32.81 16.94
CA GLU A 52 6.28 -33.24 16.31
C GLU A 52 7.44 -32.26 16.56
N GLN A 53 7.17 -31.09 17.13
CA GLN A 53 8.19 -30.10 17.41
C GLN A 53 8.97 -30.41 18.71
N ALA A 54 10.30 -30.17 18.65
CA ALA A 54 11.15 -30.30 19.82
C ALA A 54 10.71 -29.34 20.93
N GLN A 55 10.47 -29.84 22.12
CA GLN A 55 10.21 -29.01 23.29
C GLN A 55 11.49 -28.31 23.73
N LEU A 56 11.53 -27.00 23.58
CA LEU A 56 12.64 -26.16 24.04
C LEU A 56 12.23 -25.42 25.30
N ALA A 57 13.14 -25.39 26.29
CA ALA A 57 12.95 -24.55 27.46
C ALA A 57 13.01 -23.06 27.08
N LEU A 58 12.21 -22.21 27.72
CA LEU A 58 12.21 -20.78 27.46
C LEU A 58 13.61 -20.14 27.58
N SER A 59 14.39 -20.57 28.55
CA SER A 59 15.77 -20.14 28.74
C SER A 59 16.68 -20.50 27.55
N GLU A 60 16.43 -21.62 26.91
CA GLU A 60 17.16 -22.07 25.73
C GLU A 60 16.79 -21.24 24.50
N ILE A 61 15.50 -20.94 24.33
CA ILE A 61 15.01 -20.04 23.26
C ILE A 61 15.63 -18.64 23.43
N ILE A 62 15.61 -18.10 24.65
CA ILE A 62 16.23 -16.79 24.94
C ILE A 62 17.74 -16.80 24.66
N ASN A 63 18.43 -17.87 25.05
CA ASN A 63 19.87 -18.00 24.79
C ASN A 63 20.16 -18.10 23.29
N ASN A 64 19.37 -18.89 22.56
CA ASN A 64 19.50 -19.01 21.11
C ASN A 64 19.25 -17.68 20.40
N LEU A 65 18.27 -16.88 20.81
CA LEU A 65 18.04 -15.54 20.28
C LEU A 65 19.20 -14.59 20.54
N LYS A 66 19.82 -14.67 21.72
CA LYS A 66 20.98 -13.84 22.08
C LYS A 66 22.25 -14.25 21.34
N THR A 67 22.49 -15.53 21.18
CA THR A 67 23.73 -16.06 20.54
C THR A 67 23.62 -16.04 19.00
N ASN A 68 22.45 -16.31 18.45
CA ASN A 68 22.23 -16.37 17.01
C ASN A 68 21.86 -15.01 16.38
N SER A 69 21.64 -13.97 17.19
CA SER A 69 21.44 -12.61 16.66
C SER A 69 22.69 -12.07 15.95
N SER A 70 23.87 -12.61 16.25
CA SER A 70 25.13 -12.30 15.59
C SER A 70 25.55 -13.30 14.50
N GLN A 71 24.97 -14.49 14.50
CA GLN A 71 25.08 -15.46 13.41
C GLN A 71 23.70 -15.63 12.79
N ALA A 72 23.20 -14.54 12.19
CA ALA A 72 21.99 -14.65 11.38
C ALA A 72 22.10 -15.91 10.53
N LEU A 73 21.02 -16.68 10.47
CA LEU A 73 20.82 -17.74 9.49
C LEU A 73 21.07 -17.11 8.10
N VAL A 74 22.34 -17.06 7.69
CA VAL A 74 22.70 -16.62 6.36
C VAL A 74 22.17 -17.69 5.45
N PRO A 75 21.11 -17.44 4.69
CA PRO A 75 20.62 -18.43 3.73
C PRO A 75 21.79 -18.82 2.83
N LYS A 76 22.01 -20.10 2.59
CA LYS A 76 23.14 -20.61 1.77
C LYS A 76 23.18 -20.04 0.34
N ASN A 77 22.12 -19.37 -0.10
CA ASN A 77 21.98 -18.73 -1.42
C ASN A 77 21.53 -17.28 -1.25
N THR A 78 22.31 -16.45 -0.61
CA THR A 78 22.12 -14.99 -0.66
C THR A 78 22.75 -14.42 -1.90
N LEU A 79 22.14 -13.38 -2.45
CA LEU A 79 22.82 -12.50 -3.39
C LEU A 79 24.02 -11.83 -2.69
N ASP A 80 25.01 -11.45 -3.49
CA ASP A 80 26.09 -10.62 -2.99
C ASP A 80 25.57 -9.35 -2.33
N VAL A 81 26.35 -8.78 -1.42
CA VAL A 81 26.01 -7.50 -0.81
C VAL A 81 25.83 -6.42 -1.88
N LEU A 82 24.80 -5.59 -1.72
CA LEU A 82 24.45 -4.57 -2.72
C LEU A 82 25.59 -3.56 -2.93
N PHE A 83 26.31 -3.23 -1.87
CA PHE A 83 27.49 -2.36 -1.90
C PHE A 83 28.63 -3.02 -1.12
N LYS A 84 29.82 -3.04 -1.68
CA LYS A 84 31.01 -3.66 -1.06
C LYS A 84 31.48 -2.91 0.18
N ASP A 85 31.36 -1.58 0.13
CA ASP A 85 31.81 -0.68 1.18
C ASP A 85 31.03 0.65 1.16
N GLN A 86 31.33 1.50 2.13
CA GLN A 86 30.70 2.81 2.27
C GLN A 86 31.01 3.73 1.08
N ALA A 87 32.19 3.63 0.49
CA ALA A 87 32.58 4.46 -0.65
C ALA A 87 31.75 4.15 -1.89
N GLU A 88 31.44 2.88 -2.15
CA GLU A 88 30.55 2.48 -3.26
C GLU A 88 29.12 2.98 -3.03
N LEU A 89 28.59 2.87 -1.80
CA LEU A 89 27.29 3.44 -1.44
C LEU A 89 27.25 4.95 -1.63
N ASP A 90 28.29 5.67 -1.22
CA ASP A 90 28.36 7.12 -1.34
C ASP A 90 28.47 7.56 -2.82
N ALA A 91 29.23 6.84 -3.62
CA ALA A 91 29.30 7.07 -5.07
C ALA A 91 27.95 6.83 -5.75
N TRP A 92 27.22 5.78 -5.36
CA TRP A 92 25.88 5.50 -5.84
C TRP A 92 24.90 6.63 -5.47
N ARG A 93 24.93 7.08 -4.20
CA ARG A 93 24.12 8.21 -3.72
C ARG A 93 24.44 9.49 -4.47
N ALA A 94 25.72 9.82 -4.63
CA ALA A 94 26.15 11.03 -5.34
C ALA A 94 25.62 11.04 -6.80
N ARG A 95 25.68 9.90 -7.49
CA ARG A 95 25.13 9.76 -8.84
C ARG A 95 23.61 9.97 -8.86
N HIS A 96 22.87 9.35 -7.94
CA HIS A 96 21.42 9.44 -7.90
C HIS A 96 20.92 10.81 -7.45
N ASN A 97 21.63 11.48 -6.54
CA ASN A 97 21.31 12.82 -6.10
C ASN A 97 21.47 13.91 -7.17
N GLN A 98 22.09 13.57 -8.32
CA GLN A 98 22.13 14.46 -9.47
C GLN A 98 20.76 14.53 -10.19
N ALA A 99 19.94 13.48 -10.06
CA ALA A 99 18.56 13.48 -10.55
C ALA A 99 17.67 14.17 -9.51
N SER A 100 17.41 15.45 -9.71
CA SER A 100 16.57 16.26 -8.84
C SER A 100 15.36 16.80 -9.58
N VAL A 101 14.26 17.00 -8.86
CA VAL A 101 13.05 17.65 -9.37
C VAL A 101 12.98 19.06 -8.80
N THR A 102 12.62 20.02 -9.63
CA THR A 102 12.41 21.40 -9.19
C THR A 102 11.07 21.53 -8.47
N TYR A 103 11.06 22.25 -7.36
CA TYR A 103 9.85 22.61 -6.63
C TYR A 103 9.63 24.12 -6.71
N LYS A 104 8.37 24.53 -6.88
CA LYS A 104 7.94 25.93 -6.84
C LYS A 104 6.75 26.06 -5.90
N ASP A 105 6.55 27.25 -5.35
CA ASP A 105 5.40 27.53 -4.48
C ASP A 105 4.12 27.57 -5.33
N ILE A 106 3.11 26.79 -4.95
CA ILE A 106 1.80 26.76 -5.61
C ILE A 106 1.13 28.14 -5.60
N ALA A 107 1.36 28.97 -4.59
CA ALA A 107 0.82 30.32 -4.49
C ALA A 107 1.35 31.26 -5.59
N GLN A 108 2.43 30.89 -6.26
CA GLN A 108 3.01 31.65 -7.38
C GLN A 108 2.64 31.08 -8.75
N ALA A 109 1.78 30.04 -8.78
CA ALA A 109 1.35 29.43 -10.02
C ALA A 109 0.50 30.39 -10.86
N SER A 110 0.71 30.40 -12.17
CA SER A 110 -0.09 31.17 -13.12
C SER A 110 -0.20 30.43 -14.45
N GLY A 111 -1.33 30.59 -15.14
CA GLY A 111 -1.58 29.92 -16.41
C GLY A 111 -1.84 28.42 -16.26
N PRO A 112 -1.47 27.60 -17.28
CA PRO A 112 -1.77 26.19 -17.30
C PRO A 112 -0.90 25.40 -16.31
N VAL A 113 -1.53 24.50 -15.57
CA VAL A 113 -0.87 23.49 -14.72
C VAL A 113 -1.39 22.10 -15.08
N PHE A 114 -0.66 21.05 -14.71
CA PHE A 114 -0.96 19.67 -15.08
C PHE A 114 -1.13 18.81 -13.83
N LEU A 115 -2.22 18.04 -13.81
CA LEU A 115 -2.58 17.19 -12.68
C LEU A 115 -2.29 15.71 -13.01
N GLY A 116 -1.51 15.05 -12.16
CA GLY A 116 -1.31 13.60 -12.17
C GLY A 116 -1.88 12.96 -10.92
N ILE A 117 -2.59 11.85 -11.09
CA ILE A 117 -3.19 11.05 -10.00
C ILE A 117 -2.76 9.60 -10.18
N ASP A 118 -2.20 9.00 -9.13
CA ASP A 118 -2.01 7.54 -9.03
C ASP A 118 -2.89 7.03 -7.88
N ALA A 119 -3.97 6.35 -8.26
CA ALA A 119 -4.96 5.83 -7.33
C ALA A 119 -4.74 4.32 -7.09
N GLY A 120 -3.77 4.00 -6.27
CA GLY A 120 -3.47 2.62 -5.88
C GLY A 120 -4.54 2.02 -4.96
N SER A 121 -4.44 0.71 -4.72
CA SER A 121 -5.37 -0.01 -3.84
C SER A 121 -5.28 0.42 -2.37
N THR A 122 -4.12 0.85 -1.92
CA THR A 122 -3.86 1.24 -0.51
C THR A 122 -3.39 2.68 -0.34
N THR A 123 -2.79 3.25 -1.38
CA THR A 123 -2.21 4.61 -1.35
C THR A 123 -2.69 5.41 -2.54
N SER A 124 -2.85 6.72 -2.34
CA SER A 124 -3.05 7.69 -3.42
C SER A 124 -1.89 8.65 -3.48
N LYS A 125 -1.49 8.98 -4.72
CA LYS A 125 -0.50 10.02 -4.99
C LYS A 125 -1.15 11.04 -5.92
N VAL A 126 -0.93 12.31 -5.62
CA VAL A 126 -1.40 13.42 -6.44
C VAL A 126 -0.25 14.39 -6.63
N VAL A 127 -0.02 14.80 -7.86
CA VAL A 127 0.99 15.79 -8.20
C VAL A 127 0.40 16.88 -9.09
N LEU A 128 0.77 18.12 -8.83
CA LEU A 128 0.51 19.25 -9.71
C LEU A 128 1.83 19.82 -10.19
N THR A 129 1.97 20.00 -11.49
CA THR A 129 3.19 20.55 -12.09
C THR A 129 2.89 21.78 -12.95
N ASP A 130 3.89 22.63 -13.11
CA ASP A 130 3.87 23.66 -14.13
C ASP A 130 4.29 23.12 -15.52
N PRO A 131 4.24 23.92 -16.59
CA PRO A 131 4.66 23.50 -17.93
C PRO A 131 6.15 23.09 -18.06
N ASP A 132 7.00 23.56 -17.17
CA ASP A 132 8.42 23.22 -17.11
C ASP A 132 8.68 21.91 -16.33
N GLY A 133 7.64 21.31 -15.74
CA GLY A 133 7.73 20.09 -14.94
C GLY A 133 8.14 20.33 -13.49
N ALA A 134 8.15 21.57 -13.01
CA ALA A 134 8.36 21.84 -11.60
C ALA A 134 7.13 21.44 -10.78
N ILE A 135 7.35 20.78 -9.64
CA ILE A 135 6.27 20.37 -8.75
C ILE A 135 5.77 21.58 -7.96
N LEU A 136 4.48 21.84 -8.08
CA LEU A 136 3.75 22.90 -7.36
C LEU A 136 3.06 22.33 -6.11
N PHE A 137 2.57 21.08 -6.19
CA PHE A 137 1.90 20.37 -5.11
C PHE A 137 2.19 18.89 -5.24
N GLN A 138 2.34 18.21 -4.11
CA GLN A 138 2.43 16.76 -4.06
C GLN A 138 1.74 16.21 -2.82
N HIS A 139 1.10 15.06 -3.00
CA HIS A 139 0.55 14.27 -1.91
C HIS A 139 0.91 12.80 -2.12
N TYR A 140 1.30 12.13 -1.05
CA TYR A 140 1.46 10.68 -0.97
C TYR A 140 0.91 10.20 0.37
N GLY A 141 -0.12 9.38 0.35
CA GLY A 141 -0.75 8.93 1.59
C GLY A 141 -1.58 7.67 1.46
N ASN A 142 -1.91 7.08 2.60
CA ASN A 142 -2.82 5.94 2.66
C ASN A 142 -4.25 6.40 2.35
N ASN A 143 -4.96 5.66 1.48
CA ASN A 143 -6.34 5.97 1.10
C ASN A 143 -7.38 5.14 1.87
N GLN A 144 -6.95 4.27 2.78
CA GLN A 144 -7.83 3.44 3.61
C GLN A 144 -8.85 2.62 2.81
N GLY A 145 -8.51 2.25 1.57
CA GLY A 145 -9.41 1.55 0.65
C GLY A 145 -10.51 2.42 0.04
N GLN A 146 -10.42 3.75 0.17
CA GLN A 146 -11.36 4.74 -0.35
C GLN A 146 -10.64 5.75 -1.27
N PRO A 147 -10.13 5.29 -2.43
CA PRO A 147 -9.31 6.12 -3.29
C PRO A 147 -10.04 7.35 -3.83
N LEU A 148 -11.33 7.24 -4.16
CA LEU A 148 -12.10 8.35 -4.72
C LEU A 148 -12.30 9.47 -3.68
N GLU A 149 -12.76 9.14 -2.49
CA GLU A 149 -12.99 10.09 -1.41
C GLU A 149 -11.68 10.77 -1.00
N ASN A 150 -10.60 10.00 -0.96
CA ASN A 150 -9.27 10.50 -0.65
C ASN A 150 -8.79 11.50 -1.72
N VAL A 151 -8.90 11.16 -3.01
CA VAL A 151 -8.54 12.05 -4.11
C VAL A 151 -9.39 13.31 -4.11
N ILE A 152 -10.70 13.23 -3.85
CA ILE A 152 -11.58 14.40 -3.72
C ILE A 152 -11.10 15.33 -2.61
N ALA A 153 -10.71 14.79 -1.45
CA ALA A 153 -10.20 15.59 -0.34
C ALA A 153 -8.91 16.33 -0.72
N ILE A 154 -7.98 15.62 -1.37
CA ILE A 154 -6.71 16.20 -1.84
C ILE A 154 -6.96 17.29 -2.90
N LEU A 155 -7.85 17.06 -3.86
CA LEU A 155 -8.18 18.05 -4.88
C LEU A 155 -8.82 19.31 -4.30
N LYS A 156 -9.65 19.19 -3.27
CA LYS A 156 -10.17 20.36 -2.54
C LYS A 156 -9.04 21.20 -1.92
N GLU A 157 -8.01 20.53 -1.38
CA GLU A 157 -6.83 21.21 -0.86
C GLU A 157 -6.04 21.91 -1.97
N VAL A 158 -5.83 21.24 -3.12
CA VAL A 158 -5.17 21.83 -4.30
C VAL A 158 -5.93 23.10 -4.75
N TYR A 159 -7.25 23.00 -4.95
CA TYR A 159 -8.06 24.13 -5.40
C TYR A 159 -8.11 25.27 -4.39
N HIS A 160 -8.00 24.98 -3.10
CA HIS A 160 -7.92 26.03 -2.08
C HIS A 160 -6.62 26.82 -2.13
N GLN A 161 -5.52 26.17 -2.54
CA GLN A 161 -4.18 26.78 -2.60
C GLN A 161 -3.88 27.38 -3.98
N LEU A 162 -4.54 26.90 -5.03
CA LEU A 162 -4.27 27.34 -6.40
C LEU A 162 -4.79 28.76 -6.64
N PRO A 163 -3.94 29.71 -7.10
CA PRO A 163 -4.36 31.06 -7.46
C PRO A 163 -5.40 31.07 -8.59
N GLN A 164 -6.21 32.14 -8.65
CA GLN A 164 -7.22 32.32 -9.71
C GLN A 164 -6.64 32.45 -11.12
N GLU A 165 -5.40 32.87 -11.23
CA GLU A 165 -4.66 33.01 -12.48
C GLU A 165 -4.15 31.68 -13.04
N ALA A 166 -4.18 30.60 -12.22
CA ALA A 166 -3.78 29.26 -12.62
C ALA A 166 -5.00 28.36 -12.86
N TYR A 167 -4.88 27.45 -13.80
CA TYR A 167 -5.93 26.47 -14.10
C TYR A 167 -5.37 25.12 -14.52
N ILE A 168 -6.03 24.04 -14.16
CA ILE A 168 -5.67 22.68 -14.57
C ILE A 168 -5.99 22.54 -16.06
N ALA A 169 -4.96 22.51 -16.90
CA ALA A 169 -5.10 22.43 -18.35
C ALA A 169 -5.29 21.00 -18.85
N ARG A 170 -4.70 20.03 -18.16
CA ARG A 170 -4.84 18.59 -18.42
C ARG A 170 -4.68 17.80 -17.13
N SER A 171 -5.35 16.67 -17.11
CA SER A 171 -5.34 15.73 -16.00
C SER A 171 -5.19 14.29 -16.48
N CYS A 172 -4.45 13.48 -15.71
CA CYS A 172 -4.26 12.06 -15.97
C CYS A 172 -4.40 11.27 -14.68
N VAL A 173 -4.97 10.07 -14.78
CA VAL A 173 -5.07 9.13 -13.66
C VAL A 173 -4.58 7.76 -14.07
N THR A 174 -3.88 7.09 -13.15
CA THR A 174 -3.44 5.70 -13.25
C THR A 174 -3.73 4.92 -11.95
N GLY A 175 -3.39 3.64 -11.92
CA GLY A 175 -3.58 2.76 -10.78
C GLY A 175 -4.92 2.03 -10.76
N TYR A 176 -5.13 1.16 -9.78
CA TYR A 176 -6.33 0.32 -9.68
C TYR A 176 -7.66 1.09 -9.62
N GLY A 177 -7.64 2.33 -9.12
CA GLY A 177 -8.80 3.23 -9.07
C GLY A 177 -9.02 4.07 -10.33
N GLU A 178 -8.22 3.90 -11.38
CA GLU A 178 -8.20 4.72 -12.59
C GLU A 178 -9.61 4.94 -13.18
N LYS A 179 -10.32 3.87 -13.52
CA LYS A 179 -11.65 3.97 -14.16
C LYS A 179 -12.69 4.66 -13.29
N LEU A 180 -12.65 4.39 -11.98
CA LEU A 180 -13.56 5.00 -11.02
C LEU A 180 -13.33 6.51 -10.94
N ILE A 181 -12.09 6.93 -10.80
CA ILE A 181 -11.72 8.34 -10.66
C ILE A 181 -11.93 9.09 -11.98
N GLN A 182 -11.53 8.49 -13.12
CA GLN A 182 -11.78 9.08 -14.42
C GLN A 182 -13.26 9.36 -14.66
N ALA A 183 -14.13 8.39 -14.38
CA ALA A 183 -15.57 8.54 -14.55
C ALA A 183 -16.18 9.55 -13.57
N ALA A 184 -15.77 9.54 -12.31
CA ALA A 184 -16.35 10.38 -11.26
C ALA A 184 -15.88 11.84 -11.35
N LEU A 185 -14.62 12.09 -11.73
CA LEU A 185 -14.02 13.42 -11.73
C LEU A 185 -13.80 13.99 -13.14
N HIS A 186 -14.17 13.25 -14.19
CA HIS A 186 -13.98 13.65 -15.60
C HIS A 186 -12.52 13.98 -15.93
N VAL A 187 -11.58 13.17 -15.39
CA VAL A 187 -10.15 13.28 -15.71
C VAL A 187 -9.94 13.02 -17.20
N ASP A 188 -9.11 13.84 -17.86
CA ASP A 188 -8.97 13.81 -19.33
C ASP A 188 -8.45 12.45 -19.84
N TYR A 189 -7.47 11.87 -19.14
CA TYR A 189 -6.82 10.62 -19.54
C TYR A 189 -6.77 9.63 -18.40
N GLY A 190 -7.03 8.35 -18.70
CA GLY A 190 -6.76 7.21 -17.83
C GLY A 190 -5.74 6.31 -18.50
N GLU A 191 -4.69 5.94 -17.78
CA GLU A 191 -3.62 5.07 -18.28
C GLU A 191 -3.47 3.87 -17.35
N VAL A 192 -3.28 2.70 -17.94
CA VAL A 192 -3.05 1.46 -17.19
C VAL A 192 -1.55 1.32 -16.92
N GLU A 193 -1.18 0.97 -15.68
CA GLU A 193 0.19 0.61 -15.29
C GLU A 193 0.70 -0.64 -16.00
#